data_a83bd9cf6cb7ee3e352deded5b09cb05
#
_entry.id   a83bd9cf6cb7ee3e352deded5b09cb05
#
_cell.length_a   1.000
_cell.length_b   1.000
_cell.length_c   1.000
_cell.angle_alpha   90.00
_cell.angle_beta   90.00
_cell.angle_gamma   90.00
#
_symmetry.space_group_name_H-M   'P 1'
#
loop_
_entity.id
_entity.type
_entity.pdbx_description
1 polymer ?
#
loop_
_entity_poly.entity_id
_entity_poly.type
_entity_poly.pdbx_seq_one_letter_code
_entity_poly.pdbx_strand_id
1 'polypeptide(L)'
;MAGLNTRIQNVSTSPTNAMATLAKQIKDDGNDVVSLAIGEPGFNTPDIVKQAGIDAINLNITKYTNVDGIKELREAIVARYEREYSADFKADQVCVTSGAKHSLHNIFNCILEEGDEAIFFAPYWVSYPDMISLTGAKPIAIQTK
;
A
#
# COMPACT_ATOMS: atom_id res chain seq x y z
N MET A 1 24.64 -5.76 21.80
CA MET A 1 23.93 -5.61 20.52
C MET A 1 22.90 -4.49 20.73
N ALA A 2 22.87 -3.50 19.83
CA ALA A 2 21.80 -2.50 19.89
C ALA A 2 20.47 -3.21 19.64
N GLY A 3 19.49 -3.02 20.53
CA GLY A 3 18.14 -3.55 20.37
C GLY A 3 17.41 -2.85 19.23
N LEU A 4 16.29 -3.45 18.76
CA LEU A 4 15.40 -2.77 17.82
C LEU A 4 14.79 -1.52 18.47
N ASN A 5 14.51 -0.51 17.65
CA ASN A 5 13.80 0.70 18.08
C ASN A 5 12.44 0.31 18.71
N THR A 6 12.08 0.98 19.80
CA THR A 6 10.84 0.70 20.56
C THR A 6 9.59 0.73 19.69
N ARG A 7 9.50 1.66 18.72
CA ARG A 7 8.37 1.75 17.79
C ARG A 7 8.24 0.49 16.92
N ILE A 8 9.36 -0.07 16.47
CA ILE A 8 9.37 -1.32 15.69
C ILE A 8 8.99 -2.53 16.55
N GLN A 9 9.36 -2.53 17.83
CA GLN A 9 8.99 -3.63 18.74
C GLN A 9 7.47 -3.70 18.99
N ASN A 10 6.78 -2.59 18.84
CA ASN A 10 5.33 -2.48 19.00
C ASN A 10 4.53 -2.81 17.72
N VAL A 11 5.20 -3.02 16.58
CA VAL A 11 4.54 -3.44 15.33
C VAL A 11 4.18 -4.91 15.41
N SER A 12 2.92 -5.23 15.14
CA SER A 12 2.43 -6.60 15.11
C SER A 12 2.93 -7.36 13.87
N THR A 13 3.10 -8.67 14.00
CA THR A 13 3.25 -9.52 12.81
C THR A 13 1.94 -9.51 12.02
N SER A 14 2.03 -9.35 10.68
CA SER A 14 0.84 -9.28 9.82
C SER A 14 -0.05 -10.53 9.95
N PRO A 15 -1.25 -10.43 10.52
CA PRO A 15 -2.19 -11.56 10.61
C PRO A 15 -2.55 -12.11 9.23
N THR A 16 -2.64 -11.25 8.22
CA THR A 16 -2.92 -11.61 6.83
C THR A 16 -1.85 -12.54 6.27
N ASN A 17 -0.58 -12.23 6.49
CA ASN A 17 0.53 -13.08 6.03
C ASN A 17 0.57 -14.42 6.77
N ALA A 18 0.29 -14.41 8.08
CA ALA A 18 0.23 -15.64 8.86
C ALA A 18 -0.89 -16.57 8.36
N MET A 19 -2.07 -16.02 8.09
CA MET A 19 -3.21 -16.77 7.53
C MET A 19 -2.93 -17.28 6.12
N ALA A 20 -2.30 -16.48 5.27
CA ALA A 20 -1.93 -16.90 3.91
C ALA A 20 -0.90 -18.05 3.94
N THR A 21 0.09 -17.97 4.83
CA THR A 21 1.09 -19.02 5.01
C THR A 21 0.44 -20.32 5.51
N LEU A 22 -0.46 -20.23 6.48
CA LEU A 22 -1.20 -21.38 6.99
C LEU A 22 -2.08 -22.02 5.92
N ALA A 23 -2.84 -21.21 5.17
CA ALA A 23 -3.67 -21.71 4.08
C ALA A 23 -2.85 -22.42 3.00
N LYS A 24 -1.67 -21.87 2.66
CA LYS A 24 -0.74 -22.53 1.73
C LYS A 24 -0.25 -23.88 2.28
N GLN A 25 0.17 -23.92 3.54
CA GLN A 25 0.64 -25.15 4.18
C GLN A 25 -0.43 -26.25 4.17
N ILE A 26 -1.67 -25.92 4.56
CA ILE A 26 -2.79 -26.88 4.56
C ILE A 26 -3.07 -27.39 3.14
N LYS A 27 -2.95 -26.55 2.11
CA LYS A 27 -3.11 -26.93 0.72
C LYS A 27 -1.96 -27.85 0.26
N ASP A 28 -0.73 -27.53 0.64
CA ASP A 28 0.46 -28.33 0.30
C ASP A 28 0.39 -29.73 0.97
N ASP A 29 -0.29 -29.84 2.11
CA ASP A 29 -0.60 -31.12 2.82
C ASP A 29 -1.72 -31.92 2.13
N GLY A 30 -2.23 -31.47 0.98
CA GLY A 30 -3.21 -32.19 0.15
C GLY A 30 -4.68 -31.91 0.50
N ASN A 31 -4.97 -30.93 1.34
CA ASN A 31 -6.34 -30.55 1.66
C ASN A 31 -6.92 -29.55 0.64
N ASP A 32 -8.23 -29.64 0.40
CA ASP A 32 -8.95 -28.67 -0.41
C ASP A 32 -9.21 -27.41 0.43
N VAL A 33 -8.53 -26.31 0.07
CA VAL A 33 -8.58 -25.05 0.80
C VAL A 33 -8.88 -23.88 -0.12
N VAL A 34 -9.93 -23.13 0.21
CA VAL A 34 -10.23 -21.82 -0.37
C VAL A 34 -9.69 -20.74 0.57
N SER A 35 -8.67 -20.01 0.14
CA SER A 35 -8.08 -18.92 0.92
C SER A 35 -8.79 -17.60 0.64
N LEU A 36 -9.29 -16.95 1.70
CA LEU A 36 -9.82 -15.59 1.68
C LEU A 36 -8.93 -14.61 2.44
N ALA A 37 -7.66 -14.97 2.67
CA ALA A 37 -6.75 -14.22 3.52
C ALA A 37 -6.15 -12.98 2.84
N ILE A 38 -6.00 -13.00 1.50
CA ILE A 38 -5.42 -11.90 0.72
C ILE A 38 -6.42 -11.42 -0.31
N GLY A 39 -6.67 -10.11 -0.32
CA GLY A 39 -7.49 -9.47 -1.35
C GLY A 39 -6.62 -9.12 -2.57
N GLU A 40 -6.71 -9.94 -3.60
CA GLU A 40 -6.06 -9.69 -4.89
C GLU A 40 -7.03 -9.97 -6.04
N PRO A 41 -6.86 -9.31 -7.22
CA PRO A 41 -7.68 -9.59 -8.39
C PRO A 41 -7.61 -11.05 -8.80
N GLY A 42 -8.76 -11.69 -9.04
CA GLY A 42 -8.83 -13.08 -9.51
C GLY A 42 -8.50 -13.26 -11.00
N PHE A 43 -8.13 -12.21 -11.71
CA PHE A 43 -7.75 -12.20 -13.12
C PHE A 43 -6.30 -11.74 -13.31
N ASN A 44 -5.67 -12.21 -14.38
CA ASN A 44 -4.32 -11.84 -14.72
C ASN A 44 -4.23 -10.38 -15.18
N THR A 45 -3.03 -9.80 -15.08
CA THR A 45 -2.73 -8.47 -15.64
C THR A 45 -3.13 -8.44 -17.12
N PRO A 46 -3.91 -7.42 -17.58
CA PRO A 46 -4.29 -7.27 -18.97
C PRO A 46 -3.09 -7.28 -19.93
N ASP A 47 -3.25 -7.87 -21.11
CA ASP A 47 -2.13 -8.08 -22.04
C ASP A 47 -1.49 -6.77 -22.51
N ILE A 48 -2.29 -5.71 -22.68
CA ILE A 48 -1.78 -4.38 -23.03
C ILE A 48 -0.82 -3.83 -21.95
N VAL A 49 -1.11 -4.11 -20.68
CA VAL A 49 -0.27 -3.67 -19.55
C VAL A 49 1.01 -4.49 -19.48
N LYS A 50 0.91 -5.83 -19.68
CA LYS A 50 2.08 -6.70 -19.75
C LYS A 50 3.01 -6.27 -20.90
N GLN A 51 2.45 -6.02 -22.08
CA GLN A 51 3.24 -5.64 -23.26
C GLN A 51 3.96 -4.33 -23.00
N ALA A 52 3.27 -3.31 -22.44
CA ALA A 52 3.90 -2.03 -22.10
C ALA A 52 5.08 -2.22 -21.11
N GLY A 53 4.97 -3.12 -20.14
CA GLY A 53 6.07 -3.45 -19.23
C GLY A 53 7.26 -4.12 -19.95
N ILE A 54 6.98 -5.06 -20.85
CA ILE A 54 8.00 -5.74 -21.67
C ILE A 54 8.72 -4.72 -22.57
N ASP A 55 7.98 -3.85 -23.22
CA ASP A 55 8.51 -2.81 -24.10
C ASP A 55 9.40 -1.82 -23.32
N ALA A 56 8.98 -1.43 -22.11
CA ALA A 56 9.77 -0.55 -21.25
C ALA A 56 11.14 -1.19 -20.89
N ILE A 57 11.16 -2.49 -20.61
CA ILE A 57 12.40 -3.23 -20.34
C ILE A 57 13.28 -3.26 -21.60
N ASN A 58 12.72 -3.62 -22.74
CA ASN A 58 13.44 -3.70 -24.01
C ASN A 58 14.01 -2.34 -24.46
N LEU A 59 13.31 -1.24 -24.15
CA LEU A 59 13.74 0.14 -24.40
C LEU A 59 14.73 0.67 -23.35
N ASN A 60 15.11 -0.16 -22.37
CA ASN A 60 15.98 0.22 -21.26
C ASN A 60 15.44 1.39 -20.40
N ILE A 61 14.12 1.52 -20.27
CA ILE A 61 13.46 2.45 -19.34
C ILE A 61 13.56 1.86 -17.92
N THR A 62 14.79 1.69 -17.44
CA THR A 62 15.12 0.98 -16.19
C THR A 62 16.10 1.78 -15.33
N LYS A 63 16.22 3.09 -15.59
CA LYS A 63 17.08 4.02 -14.86
C LYS A 63 16.29 4.73 -13.76
N TYR A 64 16.99 5.51 -12.95
CA TYR A 64 16.35 6.37 -11.94
C TYR A 64 15.34 7.32 -12.60
N THR A 65 14.22 7.47 -11.92
CA THR A 65 13.16 8.44 -12.27
C THR A 65 13.18 9.60 -11.28
N ASN A 66 12.33 10.60 -11.51
CA ASN A 66 12.04 11.61 -10.50
C ASN A 66 11.46 10.96 -9.25
N VAL A 67 11.71 11.57 -8.09
CA VAL A 67 11.25 11.04 -6.78
C VAL A 67 9.73 10.93 -6.70
N ASP A 68 9.03 11.86 -7.32
CA ASP A 68 7.57 11.93 -7.40
C ASP A 68 6.96 11.06 -8.51
N GLY A 69 7.78 10.36 -9.29
CA GLY A 69 7.39 9.51 -10.41
C GLY A 69 7.61 10.15 -11.79
N ILE A 70 7.47 9.34 -12.84
CA ILE A 70 7.64 9.81 -14.22
C ILE A 70 6.50 10.79 -14.59
N LYS A 71 6.87 11.82 -15.35
CA LYS A 71 5.97 12.92 -15.71
C LYS A 71 4.71 12.40 -16.41
N GLU A 72 4.90 11.53 -17.38
CA GLU A 72 3.85 10.97 -18.22
C GLU A 72 2.78 10.23 -17.38
N LEU A 73 3.20 9.50 -16.35
CA LEU A 73 2.26 8.81 -15.45
C LEU A 73 1.51 9.80 -14.56
N ARG A 74 2.18 10.83 -14.05
CA ARG A 74 1.54 11.87 -13.24
C ARG A 74 0.51 12.66 -14.04
N GLU A 75 0.83 13.02 -15.29
CA GLU A 75 -0.11 13.67 -16.19
C GLU A 75 -1.29 12.77 -16.55
N ALA A 76 -1.07 11.48 -16.79
CA ALA A 76 -2.13 10.50 -17.03
C ALA A 76 -3.07 10.32 -15.81
N ILE A 77 -2.52 10.36 -14.59
CA ILE A 77 -3.30 10.34 -13.35
C ILE A 77 -4.20 11.57 -13.27
N VAL A 78 -3.65 12.77 -13.48
CA VAL A 78 -4.43 14.01 -13.47
C VAL A 78 -5.56 13.95 -14.50
N ALA A 79 -5.27 13.61 -15.74
CA ALA A 79 -6.26 13.51 -16.81
C ALA A 79 -7.37 12.48 -16.49
N ARG A 80 -7.02 11.38 -15.84
CA ARG A 80 -8.00 10.38 -15.38
C ARG A 80 -8.93 10.95 -14.32
N TYR A 81 -8.38 11.60 -13.31
CA TYR A 81 -9.16 12.15 -12.19
C TYR A 81 -10.03 13.32 -12.63
N GLU A 82 -9.56 14.16 -13.54
CA GLU A 82 -10.39 15.19 -14.16
C GLU A 82 -11.59 14.58 -14.90
N ARG A 83 -11.36 13.56 -15.73
CA ARG A 83 -12.40 12.88 -16.50
C ARG A 83 -13.41 12.12 -15.64
N GLU A 84 -12.96 11.42 -14.60
CA GLU A 84 -13.80 10.51 -13.83
C GLU A 84 -14.45 11.17 -12.61
N TYR A 85 -13.81 12.20 -12.04
CA TYR A 85 -14.23 12.81 -10.79
C TYR A 85 -14.34 14.33 -10.84
N SER A 86 -14.08 14.96 -11.99
CA SER A 86 -14.04 16.43 -12.14
C SER A 86 -13.08 17.09 -11.13
N ALA A 87 -12.01 16.38 -10.78
CA ALA A 87 -11.01 16.88 -9.83
C ALA A 87 -9.99 17.76 -10.56
N ASP A 88 -9.83 19.00 -10.07
CA ASP A 88 -8.87 19.96 -10.60
C ASP A 88 -7.60 19.99 -9.75
N PHE A 89 -6.57 19.25 -10.19
CA PHE A 89 -5.23 19.32 -9.61
C PHE A 89 -4.16 19.16 -10.71
N LYS A 90 -2.91 19.47 -10.37
CA LYS A 90 -1.80 19.50 -11.31
C LYS A 90 -0.85 18.32 -11.11
N ALA A 91 -0.04 18.02 -12.10
CA ALA A 91 0.92 16.91 -12.07
C ALA A 91 2.00 17.08 -10.97
N ASP A 92 2.30 18.30 -10.54
CA ASP A 92 3.21 18.57 -9.43
C ASP A 92 2.60 18.30 -8.03
N GLN A 93 1.29 18.07 -7.98
CA GLN A 93 0.56 17.65 -6.77
C GLN A 93 0.39 16.12 -6.70
N VAL A 94 1.00 15.37 -7.61
CA VAL A 94 0.92 13.91 -7.69
C VAL A 94 2.26 13.29 -7.33
N CYS A 95 2.25 12.36 -6.38
CA CYS A 95 3.39 11.51 -6.05
C CYS A 95 3.03 10.04 -6.28
N VAL A 96 3.83 9.36 -7.09
CA VAL A 96 3.66 7.93 -7.40
C VAL A 96 4.47 7.11 -6.41
N THR A 97 3.84 6.10 -5.83
CA THR A 97 4.46 5.25 -4.80
C THR A 97 4.34 3.76 -5.14
N SER A 98 5.10 2.92 -4.44
CA SER A 98 5.02 1.46 -4.56
C SER A 98 3.79 0.92 -3.82
N GLY A 99 2.59 1.24 -4.33
CA GLY A 99 1.31 0.87 -3.77
C GLY A 99 0.82 1.79 -2.65
N ALA A 100 -0.47 1.66 -2.32
CA ALA A 100 -1.15 2.54 -1.35
C ALA A 100 -0.56 2.48 0.07
N LYS A 101 -0.01 1.34 0.48
CA LYS A 101 0.66 1.23 1.79
C LYS A 101 1.85 2.19 1.90
N HIS A 102 2.64 2.31 0.84
CA HIS A 102 3.77 3.24 0.80
C HIS A 102 3.30 4.69 0.84
N SER A 103 2.22 5.04 0.10
CA SER A 103 1.61 6.37 0.17
C SER A 103 1.17 6.73 1.57
N LEU A 104 0.42 5.85 2.23
CA LEU A 104 -0.09 6.07 3.58
C LEU A 104 1.05 6.18 4.61
N HIS A 105 2.06 5.31 4.50
CA HIS A 105 3.24 5.39 5.37
C HIS A 105 3.93 6.74 5.24
N ASN A 106 4.15 7.21 4.02
CA ASN A 106 4.78 8.51 3.77
C ASN A 106 3.92 9.66 4.32
N ILE A 107 2.60 9.65 4.05
CA ILE A 107 1.68 10.69 4.55
C ILE A 107 1.70 10.72 6.08
N PHE A 108 1.55 9.58 6.75
CA PHE A 108 1.54 9.53 8.21
C PHE A 108 2.85 10.05 8.81
N ASN A 109 3.98 9.71 8.22
CA ASN A 109 5.27 10.25 8.67
C ASN A 109 5.46 11.74 8.39
N CYS A 110 4.70 12.32 7.46
CA CYS A 110 4.74 13.76 7.18
C CYS A 110 3.83 14.58 8.09
N ILE A 111 2.73 14.00 8.61
CA ILE A 111 1.68 14.76 9.29
C ILE A 111 1.43 14.33 10.74
N LEU A 112 1.97 13.20 11.19
CA LEU A 112 1.78 12.67 12.53
C LEU A 112 3.09 12.65 13.31
N GLU A 113 3.02 13.03 14.59
CA GLU A 113 4.13 12.95 15.53
C GLU A 113 3.70 12.36 16.88
N GLU A 114 4.65 12.22 17.80
CA GLU A 114 4.39 11.74 19.16
C GLU A 114 3.41 12.67 19.89
N GLY A 115 2.32 12.10 20.43
CA GLY A 115 1.24 12.81 21.11
C GLY A 115 0.00 13.03 20.24
N ASP A 116 0.09 12.85 18.93
CA ASP A 116 -1.07 12.91 18.04
C ASP A 116 -1.97 11.68 18.18
N GLU A 117 -3.23 11.83 17.81
CA GLU A 117 -4.20 10.75 17.68
C GLU A 117 -4.75 10.68 16.25
N ALA A 118 -4.72 9.49 15.65
CA ALA A 118 -5.28 9.26 14.32
C ALA A 118 -6.48 8.29 14.41
N ILE A 119 -7.63 8.75 13.94
CA ILE A 119 -8.91 8.02 14.02
C ILE A 119 -9.16 7.25 12.72
N PHE A 120 -9.63 6.00 12.84
CA PHE A 120 -10.11 5.21 11.73
C PHE A 120 -11.30 4.33 12.16
N PHE A 121 -12.09 3.86 11.22
CA PHE A 121 -13.31 3.10 11.50
C PHE A 121 -13.08 1.59 11.38
N ALA A 122 -13.62 0.82 12.33
CA ALA A 122 -13.68 -0.64 12.26
C ALA A 122 -14.96 -1.09 11.51
N PRO A 123 -14.90 -2.13 10.64
CA PRO A 123 -13.71 -2.91 10.31
C PRO A 123 -12.71 -2.13 9.46
N TYR A 124 -11.43 -2.35 9.67
CA TYR A 124 -10.33 -1.62 9.02
C TYR A 124 -9.25 -2.54 8.48
N TRP A 125 -8.44 -2.01 7.58
CA TRP A 125 -7.25 -2.70 7.11
C TRP A 125 -6.19 -2.78 8.21
N VAL A 126 -5.72 -3.99 8.47
CA VAL A 126 -4.81 -4.33 9.57
C VAL A 126 -3.53 -3.49 9.64
N SER A 127 -3.12 -2.85 8.56
CA SER A 127 -1.92 -2.02 8.52
C SER A 127 -2.10 -0.59 9.05
N TYR A 128 -3.33 -0.09 9.22
CA TYR A 128 -3.55 1.28 9.69
C TYR A 128 -2.95 1.53 11.09
N PRO A 129 -3.28 0.73 12.11
CA PRO A 129 -2.74 0.96 13.45
C PRO A 129 -1.21 0.87 13.51
N ASP A 130 -0.62 -0.09 12.81
CA ASP A 130 0.82 -0.26 12.81
C ASP A 130 1.55 0.94 12.16
N MET A 131 1.06 1.43 11.01
CA MET A 131 1.65 2.58 10.32
C MET A 131 1.53 3.87 11.15
N ILE A 132 0.41 4.07 11.85
CA ILE A 132 0.21 5.19 12.76
C ILE A 132 1.18 5.07 13.96
N SER A 133 1.24 3.92 14.60
CA SER A 133 2.12 3.68 15.75
C SER A 133 3.61 3.89 15.43
N LEU A 134 4.02 3.62 14.18
CA LEU A 134 5.40 3.84 13.72
C LEU A 134 5.79 5.32 13.72
N THR A 135 4.85 6.26 13.60
CA THR A 135 5.12 7.70 13.72
C THR A 135 5.29 8.16 15.18
N GLY A 136 4.86 7.36 16.13
CA GLY A 136 4.75 7.72 17.55
C GLY A 136 3.35 8.19 17.94
N ALA A 137 2.45 8.39 16.98
CA ALA A 137 1.06 8.74 17.22
C ALA A 137 0.25 7.54 17.73
N LYS A 138 -0.91 7.83 18.31
CA LYS A 138 -1.83 6.85 18.88
C LYS A 138 -2.95 6.49 17.89
N PRO A 139 -3.07 5.23 17.48
CA PRO A 139 -4.18 4.78 16.65
C PRO A 139 -5.48 4.66 17.46
N ILE A 140 -6.57 5.26 16.97
CA ILE A 140 -7.89 5.23 17.62
C ILE A 140 -8.92 4.58 16.69
N ALA A 141 -9.32 3.36 17.00
CA ALA A 141 -10.35 2.66 16.26
C ALA A 141 -11.76 2.98 16.78
N ILE A 142 -12.63 3.46 15.91
CA ILE A 142 -14.05 3.69 16.20
C ILE A 142 -14.85 2.50 15.70
N GLN A 143 -15.60 1.85 16.58
CA GLN A 143 -16.49 0.76 16.19
C GLN A 143 -17.70 1.33 15.44
N THR A 144 -17.95 0.79 14.25
CA THR A 144 -19.18 1.07 13.49
C THR A 144 -20.25 0.01 13.77
N LYS A 145 -21.50 0.36 13.57
CA LYS A 145 -22.65 -0.55 13.73
C LYS A 145 -22.91 -1.31 12.44
#